data_95573f5338273a925c60432f5c392e5c
#
_entry.id   95573f5338273a925c60432f5c392e5c
#
_cell.length_a   1.000
_cell.length_b   1.000
_cell.length_c   1.000
_cell.angle_alpha   90.00
_cell.angle_beta   90.00
_cell.angle_gamma   90.00
#
_symmetry.space_group_name_H-M   'P 1'
#
loop_
_entity.id
_entity.type
_entity.pdbx_description
1 polymer ?
#
loop_
_entity_poly.entity_id
_entity_poly.type
_entity_poly.pdbx_seq_one_letter_code
_entity_poly.pdbx_strand_id
1 'polypeptide(L)'
;MGTYLALSGPAFETPAEISTFSKLGADAVGMSTVPEAMVANALGLKVGAVSCISNLAAGKSAHPLSHEEVAETASKALPKMTKLLANLLPKL
;
A
#
# COMPACT_ATOMS: atom_id res chain seq x y z
N MET A 1 12.64 -8.41 -1.93
CA MET A 1 12.47 -7.10 -2.58
C MET A 1 11.26 -7.22 -3.48
N GLY A 2 10.33 -6.28 -3.44
CA GLY A 2 9.06 -6.34 -4.18
C GLY A 2 8.77 -5.02 -4.90
N THR A 3 7.79 -5.05 -5.79
CA THR A 3 7.35 -3.92 -6.60
C THR A 3 5.97 -3.45 -6.13
N TYR A 4 5.88 -2.18 -5.71
CA TYR A 4 4.61 -1.53 -5.40
C TYR A 4 4.15 -0.75 -6.64
N LEU A 5 2.95 -1.05 -7.12
CA LEU A 5 2.31 -0.36 -8.23
C LEU A 5 1.27 0.64 -7.71
N ALA A 6 1.41 1.90 -8.05
CA ALA A 6 0.42 2.93 -7.74
C ALA A 6 -0.56 3.11 -8.89
N LEU A 7 -1.83 3.17 -8.56
CA LEU A 7 -2.94 3.43 -9.46
C LEU A 7 -3.67 4.71 -9.03
N SER A 8 -4.40 5.31 -9.94
CA SER A 8 -5.04 6.61 -9.68
C SER A 8 -6.26 6.52 -8.75
N GLY A 9 -6.90 5.37 -8.65
CA GLY A 9 -8.21 5.28 -7.99
C GLY A 9 -9.31 6.02 -8.76
N PRO A 10 -10.45 6.34 -8.13
CA PRO A 10 -10.78 6.09 -6.71
C PRO A 10 -11.38 4.70 -6.43
N ALA A 11 -11.61 3.88 -7.46
CA ALA A 11 -12.16 2.53 -7.31
C ALA A 11 -11.05 1.49 -7.05
N PHE A 12 -11.41 0.41 -6.36
CA PHE A 12 -10.57 -0.78 -6.31
C PHE A 12 -10.41 -1.39 -7.70
N GLU A 13 -9.29 -2.07 -7.89
CA GLU A 13 -8.97 -2.77 -9.13
C GLU A 13 -9.93 -3.94 -9.36
N THR A 14 -10.15 -4.26 -10.64
CA THR A 14 -10.85 -5.48 -11.03
C THR A 14 -9.93 -6.71 -10.93
N PRO A 15 -10.49 -7.94 -10.83
CA PRO A 15 -9.68 -9.17 -10.88
C PRO A 15 -8.80 -9.29 -12.14
N ALA A 16 -9.28 -8.78 -13.29
CA ALA A 16 -8.52 -8.78 -14.54
C ALA A 16 -7.30 -7.84 -14.47
N GLU A 17 -7.49 -6.64 -13.90
CA GLU A 17 -6.40 -5.69 -13.65
C GLU A 17 -5.35 -6.29 -12.72
N ILE A 18 -5.76 -6.86 -11.58
CA ILE A 18 -4.85 -7.50 -10.63
C ILE A 18 -4.07 -8.65 -11.28
N SER A 19 -4.74 -9.48 -12.09
CA SER A 19 -4.07 -10.55 -12.83
C SER A 19 -3.02 -10.00 -13.80
N THR A 20 -3.34 -8.92 -14.48
CA THR A 20 -2.43 -8.26 -15.43
C THR A 20 -1.23 -7.65 -14.72
N PHE A 21 -1.45 -6.89 -13.64
CA PHE A 21 -0.38 -6.25 -12.87
C PHE A 21 0.56 -7.27 -12.23
N SER A 22 0.02 -8.38 -11.74
CA SER A 22 0.83 -9.49 -11.22
C SER A 22 1.74 -10.08 -12.29
N LYS A 23 1.26 -10.26 -13.53
CA LYS A 23 2.08 -10.72 -14.65
C LYS A 23 3.15 -9.73 -15.07
N LEU A 24 2.92 -8.43 -14.85
CA LEU A 24 3.90 -7.38 -15.07
C LEU A 24 4.92 -7.24 -13.93
N GLY A 25 4.80 -8.03 -12.88
CA GLY A 25 5.74 -8.08 -11.77
C GLY A 25 5.36 -7.21 -10.56
N ALA A 26 4.11 -6.75 -10.46
CA ALA A 26 3.65 -6.07 -9.25
C ALA A 26 3.39 -7.07 -8.12
N ASP A 27 3.94 -6.79 -6.94
CA ASP A 27 3.75 -7.57 -5.71
C ASP A 27 2.70 -6.95 -4.79
N ALA A 28 2.50 -5.64 -4.89
CA ALA A 28 1.47 -4.91 -4.16
C ALA A 28 0.91 -3.78 -5.04
N VAL A 29 -0.34 -3.41 -4.79
CA VAL A 29 -1.03 -2.30 -5.46
C VAL A 29 -1.65 -1.35 -4.45
N GLY A 30 -1.82 -0.09 -4.83
CA GLY A 30 -2.51 0.90 -4.02
C GLY A 30 -2.63 2.23 -4.74
N MET A 31 -3.27 3.21 -4.09
CA MET A 31 -3.62 4.51 -4.67
C MET A 31 -2.77 5.65 -4.10
N SER A 32 -1.74 5.34 -3.30
CA SER A 32 -0.91 6.30 -2.58
C SER A 32 0.57 5.95 -2.68
N THR A 33 1.39 6.59 -1.86
CA THR A 33 2.81 6.28 -1.67
C THR A 33 3.71 6.74 -2.82
N VAL A 34 3.44 6.30 -4.06
CA VAL A 34 4.31 6.64 -5.21
C VAL A 34 4.16 8.11 -5.61
N PRO A 35 2.95 8.70 -5.76
CA PRO A 35 2.81 10.13 -6.08
C PRO A 35 3.47 11.01 -5.02
N GLU A 36 3.26 10.71 -3.74
CA GLU A 36 3.85 11.45 -2.62
C GLU A 36 5.38 11.34 -2.62
N ALA A 37 5.91 10.13 -2.86
CA ALA A 37 7.35 9.91 -2.93
C ALA A 37 8.00 10.65 -4.11
N MET A 38 7.32 10.70 -5.26
CA MET A 38 7.81 11.45 -6.43
C MET A 38 7.89 12.95 -6.15
N VAL A 39 6.84 13.53 -5.55
CA VAL A 39 6.83 14.96 -5.19
C VAL A 39 7.88 15.27 -4.14
N ALA A 40 7.97 14.48 -3.09
CA ALA A 40 8.95 14.67 -2.04
C ALA A 40 10.39 14.58 -2.59
N ASN A 41 10.66 13.62 -3.45
CA ASN A 41 11.97 13.49 -4.11
C ASN A 41 12.28 14.68 -5.01
N ALA A 42 11.31 15.19 -5.77
CA ALA A 42 11.47 16.38 -6.59
C ALA A 42 11.81 17.64 -5.76
N LEU A 43 11.37 17.69 -4.51
CA LEU A 43 11.68 18.73 -3.53
C LEU A 43 13.00 18.49 -2.77
N GLY A 44 13.76 17.46 -3.11
CA GLY A 44 15.03 17.12 -2.47
C GLY A 44 14.88 16.47 -1.08
N LEU A 45 13.68 15.99 -0.72
CA LEU A 45 13.44 15.34 0.56
C LEU A 45 13.89 13.86 0.52
N LYS A 46 14.41 13.39 1.65
CA LYS A 46 14.64 11.94 1.84
C LYS A 46 13.31 11.28 2.16
N VAL A 47 13.01 10.18 1.47
CA VAL A 47 11.71 9.49 1.58
C VAL A 47 11.91 8.07 2.08
N GLY A 48 11.13 7.70 3.07
CA GLY A 48 10.89 6.32 3.49
C GLY A 48 9.40 6.09 3.58
N ALA A 49 8.94 4.90 3.23
CA ALA A 49 7.52 4.56 3.27
C ALA A 49 7.29 3.19 3.91
N VAL A 50 6.17 3.06 4.59
CA VAL A 50 5.68 1.79 5.14
C VAL A 50 4.24 1.63 4.73
N SER A 51 3.94 0.58 3.99
CA SER A 51 2.59 0.26 3.55
C SER A 51 2.01 -0.90 4.35
N CYS A 52 0.78 -0.74 4.83
CA CYS A 52 0.02 -1.82 5.45
C CYS A 52 -0.71 -2.60 4.37
N ILE A 53 -0.34 -3.86 4.18
CA ILE A 53 -1.09 -4.75 3.29
C ILE A 53 -2.38 -5.16 3.99
N SER A 54 -3.51 -4.66 3.51
CA SER A 54 -4.82 -4.82 4.14
C SER A 54 -5.64 -5.99 3.60
N ASN A 55 -5.35 -6.45 2.41
CA ASN A 55 -6.07 -7.52 1.73
C ASN A 55 -5.21 -8.17 0.64
N LEU A 56 -5.71 -9.22 0.02
CA LEU A 56 -5.01 -9.97 -1.04
C LEU A 56 -5.32 -9.46 -2.46
N ALA A 57 -5.98 -8.31 -2.58
CA ALA A 57 -6.46 -7.73 -3.83
C ALA A 57 -7.61 -8.52 -4.50
N ALA A 58 -8.26 -7.88 -5.46
CA ALA A 58 -9.43 -8.43 -6.14
C ALA A 58 -9.10 -9.72 -6.90
N GLY A 59 -9.97 -10.72 -6.78
CA GLY A 59 -9.80 -12.02 -7.43
C GLY A 59 -8.77 -12.95 -6.77
N LYS A 60 -8.10 -12.51 -5.71
CA LYS A 60 -7.18 -13.33 -4.90
C LYS A 60 -7.79 -13.74 -3.55
N SER A 61 -8.81 -13.02 -3.09
CA SER A 61 -9.58 -13.32 -1.89
C SER A 61 -10.84 -14.10 -2.26
N ALA A 62 -11.33 -14.94 -1.34
CA ALA A 62 -12.61 -15.66 -1.46
C ALA A 62 -13.83 -14.72 -1.34
N HIS A 63 -13.65 -13.50 -0.85
CA HIS A 63 -14.70 -12.53 -0.61
C HIS A 63 -14.45 -11.22 -1.37
N PRO A 64 -15.52 -10.48 -1.75
CA PRO A 64 -15.38 -9.13 -2.30
C PRO A 64 -14.64 -8.21 -1.32
N LEU A 65 -13.83 -7.30 -1.86
CA LEU A 65 -13.14 -6.29 -1.06
C LEU A 65 -14.13 -5.26 -0.54
N SER A 66 -13.92 -4.80 0.69
CA SER A 66 -14.71 -3.73 1.29
C SER A 66 -13.81 -2.70 1.99
N HIS A 67 -14.31 -1.46 2.11
CA HIS A 67 -13.61 -0.42 2.87
C HIS A 67 -13.56 -0.74 4.35
N GLU A 68 -14.57 -1.44 4.88
CA GLU A 68 -14.65 -1.88 6.27
C GLU A 68 -13.51 -2.85 6.61
N GLU A 69 -13.24 -3.82 5.75
CA GLU A 69 -12.14 -4.77 5.91
C GLU A 69 -10.77 -4.07 5.92
N VAL A 70 -10.59 -3.09 5.04
CA VAL A 70 -9.38 -2.27 5.00
C VAL A 70 -9.21 -1.50 6.31
N ALA A 71 -10.27 -0.83 6.78
CA ALA A 71 -10.25 -0.06 8.02
C ALA A 71 -9.98 -0.94 9.25
N GLU A 72 -10.60 -2.11 9.32
CA GLU A 72 -10.38 -3.08 10.41
C GLU A 72 -8.93 -3.56 10.44
N THR A 73 -8.38 -3.94 9.29
CA THR A 73 -6.99 -4.41 9.19
C THR A 73 -6.01 -3.30 9.55
N ALA A 74 -6.26 -2.06 9.09
CA ALA A 74 -5.46 -0.90 9.45
C ALA A 74 -5.47 -0.64 10.97
N SER A 75 -6.65 -0.73 11.59
CA SER A 75 -6.80 -0.58 13.06
C SER A 75 -6.02 -1.63 13.83
N LYS A 76 -6.01 -2.89 13.37
CA LYS A 76 -5.22 -3.97 13.97
C LYS A 76 -3.71 -3.76 13.80
N ALA A 77 -3.29 -3.15 12.69
CA ALA A 77 -1.87 -2.87 12.41
C ALA A 77 -1.35 -1.62 13.16
N LEU A 78 -2.23 -0.70 13.54
CA LEU A 78 -1.88 0.60 14.14
C LEU A 78 -0.92 0.52 15.33
N PRO A 79 -1.09 -0.38 16.34
CA PRO A 79 -0.15 -0.47 17.46
C PRO A 79 1.27 -0.85 17.01
N LYS A 80 1.41 -1.75 16.03
CA LYS A 80 2.71 -2.15 15.48
C LYS A 80 3.35 -1.02 14.70
N MET A 81 2.57 -0.30 13.90
CA MET A 81 3.02 0.85 13.12
C MET A 81 3.50 1.97 14.05
N THR A 82 2.71 2.30 15.09
CA THR A 82 3.08 3.32 16.08
C THR A 82 4.40 2.96 16.77
N LYS A 83 4.56 1.70 17.20
CA LYS A 83 5.80 1.22 17.82
C LYS A 83 6.98 1.31 16.87
N LEU A 84 6.80 0.93 15.60
CA LEU A 84 7.84 1.03 14.59
C LEU A 84 8.30 2.49 14.42
N LEU A 85 7.36 3.40 14.21
CA LEU A 85 7.67 4.82 14.02
C LEU A 85 8.30 5.46 15.25
N ALA A 86 7.79 5.16 16.45
CA ALA A 86 8.37 5.66 17.69
C ALA A 86 9.83 5.22 17.90
N ASN A 87 10.20 4.03 17.42
CA ASN A 87 11.57 3.54 17.49
C ASN A 87 12.47 4.01 16.34
N LEU A 88 11.88 4.33 15.19
CA LEU A 88 12.61 4.74 13.99
C LEU A 88 12.94 6.23 14.01
N LEU A 89 11.96 7.09 14.29
CA LEU A 89 12.10 8.55 14.18
C LEU A 89 13.30 9.12 14.97
N PRO A 90 13.58 8.68 16.20
CA PRO A 90 14.75 9.19 16.95
C PRO A 90 16.10 8.79 16.34
N LYS A 91 16.11 7.86 15.38
CA LYS A 91 17.35 7.35 14.74
C LYS A 91 17.60 7.98 13.37
N LEU A 92 16.67 8.76 12.88
CA LEU A 92 16.79 9.50 11.63
C LEU A 92 17.45 10.86 11.88
#